data_769ba0c11229a095db61fdd7c0902958
#
_entry.id   769ba0c11229a095db61fdd7c0902958
#
_cell.length_a   1.000
_cell.length_b   1.000
_cell.length_c   1.000
_cell.angle_alpha   90.00
_cell.angle_beta   90.00
_cell.angle_gamma   90.00
#
_symmetry.space_group_name_H-M   'P 1'
#
loop_
_entity.id
_entity.type
_entity.pdbx_description
1 polymer ?
#
loop_
_entity_poly.entity_id
_entity_poly.type
_entity_poly.pdbx_seq_one_letter_code
_entity_poly.pdbx_strand_id
1 'polypeptide(L)'
;GKHTTVHTRFPPEPNGYLHIGHAKSILLNYGLAEKYNGEFHMRFDDTNPTKEKTEFVESIKEDIKWLGADWKDHLYFASDYFDQMYECAVKLIKKGKAFVCDLTAEQMREYRGTLTEPGKESPYRNRSVEENLELFENMRAGKYADGEKVLRAKIDMASPNINMRDPIIYRVARMTHHNTGDKWCIYPMYDFAHPIEDAIEGITHSICTLEFEDHRPLYDWVVRECEFENPPRQIEFAKLYLTNVVTGKRYIKKLVEDKIVDG
;
A
#
# COMPACT_ATOMS: atom_id res chain seq x y z
N GLY A 1 -6.04 27.66 -6.33
CA GLY A 1 -5.96 26.27 -5.88
C GLY A 1 -5.10 26.12 -4.63
N LYS A 2 -5.20 24.97 -3.96
CA LYS A 2 -4.36 24.68 -2.77
C LYS A 2 -2.89 24.48 -3.11
N HIS A 3 -2.60 24.05 -4.36
CA HIS A 3 -1.25 23.70 -4.80
C HIS A 3 -0.88 24.52 -6.05
N THR A 4 0.37 24.97 -6.09
CA THR A 4 0.96 25.65 -7.26
C THR A 4 1.57 24.66 -8.23
N THR A 5 1.94 23.47 -7.75
CA THR A 5 2.49 22.35 -8.52
C THR A 5 1.71 21.07 -8.19
N VAL A 6 1.80 20.08 -9.07
CA VAL A 6 1.14 18.78 -8.90
C VAL A 6 2.18 17.67 -8.89
N HIS A 7 2.36 17.02 -7.76
CA HIS A 7 3.26 15.87 -7.59
C HIS A 7 2.43 14.59 -7.56
N THR A 8 2.69 13.71 -8.49
CA THR A 8 1.99 12.43 -8.66
C THR A 8 2.97 11.25 -8.59
N ARG A 9 2.46 10.04 -8.54
CA ARG A 9 3.29 8.82 -8.57
C ARG A 9 2.57 7.67 -9.25
N PHE A 10 3.35 6.75 -9.77
CA PHE A 10 2.94 5.42 -10.17
C PHE A 10 3.62 4.41 -9.24
N PRO A 11 2.86 3.68 -8.37
CA PRO A 11 3.41 2.82 -7.32
C PRO A 11 3.16 1.33 -7.60
N PRO A 12 3.76 0.70 -8.62
CA PRO A 12 3.51 -0.70 -8.91
C PRO A 12 4.17 -1.63 -7.89
N GLU A 13 3.51 -2.74 -7.57
CA GLU A 13 4.16 -3.85 -6.90
C GLU A 13 5.06 -4.59 -7.90
N PRO A 14 6.35 -4.87 -7.57
CA PRO A 14 7.26 -5.59 -8.46
C PRO A 14 7.01 -7.10 -8.43
N ASN A 15 5.78 -7.53 -8.68
CA ASN A 15 5.32 -8.92 -8.59
C ASN A 15 4.79 -9.50 -9.92
N GLY A 16 4.90 -8.76 -10.99
CA GLY A 16 4.45 -9.16 -12.32
C GLY A 16 4.66 -8.08 -13.37
N TYR A 17 4.38 -8.44 -14.61
CA TYR A 17 4.44 -7.52 -15.76
C TYR A 17 3.26 -6.55 -15.76
N LEU A 18 3.48 -5.37 -16.33
CA LEU A 18 2.42 -4.37 -16.53
C LEU A 18 1.41 -4.82 -17.60
N HIS A 19 0.24 -4.21 -17.57
CA HIS A 19 -0.83 -4.39 -18.56
C HIS A 19 -1.46 -3.05 -18.95
N ILE A 20 -2.38 -3.07 -19.89
CA ILE A 20 -2.99 -1.85 -20.46
C ILE A 20 -3.67 -0.96 -19.40
N GLY A 21 -4.21 -1.54 -18.33
CA GLY A 21 -4.77 -0.76 -17.22
C GLY A 21 -3.74 0.10 -16.51
N HIS A 22 -2.51 -0.40 -16.38
CA HIS A 22 -1.39 0.37 -15.83
C HIS A 22 -0.98 1.52 -16.76
N ALA A 23 -1.02 1.32 -18.08
CA ALA A 23 -0.67 2.35 -19.05
C ALA A 23 -1.51 3.61 -18.87
N LYS A 24 -2.83 3.47 -18.66
CA LYS A 24 -3.72 4.61 -18.39
C LYS A 24 -3.27 5.36 -17.12
N SER A 25 -2.99 4.64 -16.04
CA SER A 25 -2.55 5.25 -14.78
C SER A 25 -1.21 5.98 -14.93
N ILE A 26 -0.24 5.38 -15.61
CA ILE A 26 1.07 5.98 -15.87
C ILE A 26 0.92 7.29 -16.64
N LEU A 27 0.22 7.27 -17.76
CA LEU A 27 0.04 8.44 -18.62
C LEU A 27 -0.76 9.55 -17.94
N LEU A 28 -1.75 9.21 -17.14
CA LEU A 28 -2.53 10.18 -16.36
C LEU A 28 -1.65 10.89 -15.32
N ASN A 29 -0.91 10.12 -14.51
CA ASN A 29 -0.05 10.67 -13.46
C ASN A 29 1.09 11.51 -14.05
N TYR A 30 1.77 11.00 -15.08
CA TYR A 30 2.83 11.69 -15.78
C TYR A 30 2.32 12.97 -16.46
N GLY A 31 1.22 12.88 -17.19
CA GLY A 31 0.64 14.03 -17.91
C GLY A 31 0.19 15.16 -16.99
N LEU A 32 -0.35 14.84 -15.82
CA LEU A 32 -0.72 15.85 -14.82
C LEU A 32 0.51 16.54 -14.21
N ALA A 33 1.54 15.78 -13.87
CA ALA A 33 2.78 16.33 -13.35
C ALA A 33 3.43 17.29 -14.37
N GLU A 34 3.54 16.88 -15.64
CA GLU A 34 4.07 17.72 -16.72
C GLU A 34 3.23 18.98 -16.94
N LYS A 35 1.92 18.84 -17.00
CA LYS A 35 0.99 19.97 -17.25
C LYS A 35 1.08 21.06 -16.19
N TYR A 36 1.33 20.68 -14.93
CA TYR A 36 1.34 21.60 -13.79
C TYR A 36 2.73 21.78 -13.18
N ASN A 37 3.79 21.55 -13.96
CA ASN A 37 5.20 21.76 -13.58
C ASN A 37 5.60 21.09 -12.27
N GLY A 38 5.05 19.90 -12.02
CA GLY A 38 5.34 19.11 -10.83
C GLY A 38 6.30 17.96 -11.11
N GLU A 39 6.26 16.97 -10.25
CA GLU A 39 7.09 15.79 -10.30
C GLU A 39 6.23 14.54 -10.53
N PHE A 40 6.71 13.63 -11.38
CA PHE A 40 6.19 12.29 -11.52
C PHE A 40 7.14 11.31 -10.82
N HIS A 41 6.70 10.68 -9.73
CA HIS A 41 7.48 9.72 -8.98
C HIS A 41 7.22 8.29 -9.47
N MET A 42 8.30 7.54 -9.66
CA MET A 42 8.27 6.10 -9.80
C MET A 42 8.58 5.49 -8.45
N ARG A 43 7.61 4.82 -7.83
CA ARG A 43 7.81 4.17 -6.55
C ARG A 43 7.41 2.70 -6.63
N PHE A 44 8.35 1.80 -6.43
CA PHE A 44 8.04 0.38 -6.29
C PHE A 44 7.44 0.12 -4.90
N ASP A 45 6.21 -0.39 -4.88
CA ASP A 45 5.57 -0.86 -3.65
C ASP A 45 6.07 -2.26 -3.33
N ASP A 46 7.22 -2.33 -2.68
CA ASP A 46 7.91 -3.55 -2.28
C ASP A 46 7.72 -3.87 -0.78
N THR A 47 6.51 -3.64 -0.27
CA THR A 47 6.14 -3.92 1.12
C THR A 47 5.92 -5.41 1.40
N ASN A 48 5.64 -6.22 0.38
CA ASN A 48 5.38 -7.64 0.52
C ASN A 48 6.59 -8.50 0.10
N PRO A 49 7.35 -9.08 1.06
CA PRO A 49 8.57 -9.82 0.74
C PRO A 49 8.34 -11.11 -0.05
N THR A 50 7.10 -11.63 -0.10
CA THR A 50 6.82 -12.96 -0.66
C THR A 50 6.73 -13.00 -2.19
N LYS A 51 6.52 -11.87 -2.85
CA LYS A 51 6.14 -11.82 -4.27
C LYS A 51 7.08 -11.02 -5.16
N GLU A 52 8.09 -10.39 -4.60
CA GLU A 52 8.88 -9.38 -5.27
C GLU A 52 10.11 -9.98 -5.96
N LYS A 53 10.34 -9.58 -7.21
CA LYS A 53 11.49 -10.03 -8.01
C LYS A 53 12.14 -8.86 -8.73
N THR A 54 13.47 -8.81 -8.72
CA THR A 54 14.27 -7.81 -9.44
C THR A 54 13.99 -7.78 -10.94
N GLU A 55 13.69 -8.92 -11.54
CA GLU A 55 13.29 -9.04 -12.94
C GLU A 55 12.12 -8.13 -13.31
N PHE A 56 11.08 -8.09 -12.45
CA PHE A 56 9.91 -7.24 -12.70
C PHE A 56 10.22 -5.76 -12.55
N VAL A 57 11.14 -5.40 -11.65
CA VAL A 57 11.58 -3.99 -11.48
C VAL A 57 12.14 -3.45 -12.79
N GLU A 58 13.03 -4.15 -13.44
CA GLU A 58 13.64 -3.70 -14.70
C GLU A 58 12.63 -3.67 -15.86
N SER A 59 11.79 -4.71 -15.97
CA SER A 59 10.72 -4.74 -17.00
C SER A 59 9.75 -3.57 -16.85
N ILE A 60 9.33 -3.25 -15.63
CA ILE A 60 8.42 -2.13 -15.37
C ILE A 60 9.08 -0.79 -15.76
N LYS A 61 10.35 -0.59 -15.44
CA LYS A 61 11.08 0.62 -15.85
C LYS A 61 11.13 0.78 -17.36
N GLU A 62 11.39 -0.30 -18.08
CA GLU A 62 11.44 -0.30 -19.56
C GLU A 62 10.07 0.07 -20.13
N ASP A 63 9.00 -0.52 -19.64
CA ASP A 63 7.63 -0.28 -20.11
C ASP A 63 7.20 1.18 -19.90
N ILE A 64 7.54 1.78 -18.74
CA ILE A 64 7.22 3.17 -18.45
C ILE A 64 7.95 4.12 -19.42
N LYS A 65 9.22 3.88 -19.70
CA LYS A 65 10.00 4.63 -20.68
C LYS A 65 9.46 4.45 -22.09
N TRP A 66 9.06 3.23 -22.45
CA TRP A 66 8.44 2.93 -23.73
C TRP A 66 7.14 3.71 -23.94
N LEU A 67 6.36 3.91 -22.89
CA LEU A 67 5.16 4.77 -22.91
C LEU A 67 5.47 6.28 -23.04
N GLY A 68 6.73 6.67 -22.94
CA GLY A 68 7.16 8.07 -23.01
C GLY A 68 7.12 8.81 -21.68
N ALA A 69 6.88 8.13 -20.57
CA ALA A 69 6.93 8.73 -19.24
C ALA A 69 8.37 8.72 -18.68
N ASP A 70 8.72 9.78 -17.96
CA ASP A 70 10.04 9.94 -17.37
C ASP A 70 9.91 10.42 -15.92
N TRP A 71 10.48 9.64 -14.99
CA TRP A 71 10.53 9.98 -13.57
C TRP A 71 11.77 10.82 -13.18
N LYS A 72 12.70 11.05 -14.11
CA LYS A 72 13.98 11.78 -13.86
C LYS A 72 14.73 11.15 -12.67
N ASP A 73 14.95 11.91 -11.60
CA ASP A 73 15.64 11.44 -10.38
C ASP A 73 14.69 10.87 -9.31
N HIS A 74 13.39 10.77 -9.62
CA HIS A 74 12.34 10.39 -8.66
C HIS A 74 12.00 8.90 -8.74
N LEU A 75 13.01 8.05 -8.47
CA LEU A 75 12.85 6.61 -8.34
C LEU A 75 13.00 6.21 -6.87
N TYR A 76 11.96 5.59 -6.31
CA TYR A 76 11.89 5.24 -4.90
C TYR A 76 11.40 3.81 -4.69
N PHE A 77 11.69 3.29 -3.50
CA PHE A 77 11.17 2.01 -3.02
C PHE A 77 10.45 2.22 -1.69
N ALA A 78 9.30 1.58 -1.52
CA ALA A 78 8.55 1.63 -0.26
C ALA A 78 9.40 1.14 0.92
N SER A 79 10.24 0.13 0.70
CA SER A 79 11.15 -0.42 1.71
C SER A 79 12.18 0.58 2.24
N ASP A 80 12.48 1.66 1.49
CA ASP A 80 13.37 2.73 1.97
C ASP A 80 12.75 3.52 3.14
N TYR A 81 11.44 3.41 3.34
CA TYR A 81 10.68 4.11 4.39
C TYR A 81 10.26 3.21 5.56
N PHE A 82 10.73 1.99 5.63
CA PHE A 82 10.34 1.05 6.69
C PHE A 82 10.63 1.57 8.10
N ASP A 83 11.74 2.26 8.31
CA ASP A 83 12.04 2.88 9.60
C ASP A 83 11.00 3.94 9.98
N GLN A 84 10.63 4.83 9.06
CA GLN A 84 9.61 5.87 9.30
C GLN A 84 8.22 5.27 9.50
N MET A 85 7.87 4.21 8.76
CA MET A 85 6.61 3.48 8.95
C MET A 85 6.52 2.85 10.34
N TYR A 86 7.62 2.27 10.81
CA TYR A 86 7.70 1.73 12.18
C TYR A 86 7.50 2.83 13.23
N GLU A 87 8.15 3.97 13.07
CA GLU A 87 7.98 5.13 13.95
C GLU A 87 6.53 5.65 13.95
N CYS A 88 5.88 5.69 12.79
CA CYS A 88 4.46 6.03 12.67
C CYS A 88 3.57 5.05 13.45
N ALA A 89 3.85 3.75 13.35
CA ALA A 89 3.11 2.74 14.09
C ALA A 89 3.30 2.90 15.62
N VAL A 90 4.51 3.16 16.07
CA VAL A 90 4.81 3.44 17.49
C VAL A 90 4.05 4.70 17.95
N LYS A 91 4.01 5.74 17.15
CA LYS A 91 3.21 6.94 17.44
C LYS A 91 1.73 6.62 17.63
N LEU A 92 1.15 5.80 16.75
CA LEU A 92 -0.24 5.37 16.87
C LEU A 92 -0.49 4.60 18.17
N ILE A 93 0.41 3.70 18.55
CA ILE A 93 0.32 2.97 19.83
C ILE A 93 0.33 3.95 21.01
N LYS A 94 1.27 4.90 21.03
CA LYS A 94 1.39 5.91 22.09
C LYS A 94 0.14 6.79 22.22
N LYS A 95 -0.56 7.02 21.13
CA LYS A 95 -1.83 7.76 21.09
C LYS A 95 -3.04 6.90 21.47
N GLY A 96 -2.85 5.61 21.72
CA GLY A 96 -3.95 4.67 21.95
C GLY A 96 -4.78 4.37 20.69
N LYS A 97 -4.18 4.53 19.49
CA LYS A 97 -4.83 4.35 18.18
C LYS A 97 -4.42 3.07 17.46
N ALA A 98 -3.60 2.24 18.09
CA ALA A 98 -3.24 0.93 17.59
C ALA A 98 -3.01 -0.04 18.75
N PHE A 99 -3.25 -1.31 18.51
CA PHE A 99 -3.08 -2.38 19.52
C PHE A 99 -2.58 -3.66 18.86
N VAL A 100 -1.82 -4.44 19.62
CA VAL A 100 -1.38 -5.77 19.22
C VAL A 100 -2.51 -6.76 19.47
N CYS A 101 -2.83 -7.60 18.50
CA CYS A 101 -3.91 -8.57 18.53
C CYS A 101 -3.37 -9.98 18.31
N ASP A 102 -3.80 -10.91 19.17
CA ASP A 102 -3.38 -12.32 19.15
C ASP A 102 -4.41 -13.22 18.45
N LEU A 103 -5.49 -12.67 17.91
CA LEU A 103 -6.45 -13.43 17.13
C LEU A 103 -5.80 -14.00 15.86
N THR A 104 -6.16 -15.23 15.50
CA THR A 104 -5.78 -15.81 14.23
C THR A 104 -6.48 -15.13 13.06
N ALA A 105 -5.99 -15.32 11.84
CA ALA A 105 -6.65 -14.78 10.65
C ALA A 105 -8.10 -15.25 10.51
N GLU A 106 -8.39 -16.51 10.87
CA GLU A 106 -9.74 -17.06 10.87
C GLU A 106 -10.64 -16.38 11.91
N GLN A 107 -10.15 -16.24 13.13
CA GLN A 107 -10.87 -15.54 14.20
C GLN A 107 -11.13 -14.08 13.84
N MET A 108 -10.16 -13.37 13.25
CA MET A 108 -10.35 -11.99 12.81
C MET A 108 -11.43 -11.87 11.73
N ARG A 109 -11.52 -12.84 10.80
CA ARG A 109 -12.59 -12.88 9.81
C ARG A 109 -13.97 -13.05 10.46
N GLU A 110 -14.10 -13.92 11.45
CA GLU A 110 -15.34 -14.11 12.22
C GLU A 110 -15.71 -12.82 12.96
N TYR A 111 -14.76 -12.19 13.64
CA TYR A 111 -14.99 -10.96 14.40
C TYR A 111 -15.33 -9.75 13.53
N ARG A 112 -14.88 -9.75 12.28
CA ARG A 112 -15.09 -8.62 11.35
C ARG A 112 -16.56 -8.37 11.04
N GLY A 113 -17.41 -9.40 11.09
CA GLY A 113 -18.80 -9.33 10.67
C GLY A 113 -18.94 -9.29 9.15
N THR A 114 -20.06 -8.76 8.68
CA THR A 114 -20.43 -8.71 7.27
C THR A 114 -20.75 -7.27 6.84
N LEU A 115 -21.13 -7.09 5.57
CA LEU A 115 -21.57 -5.77 5.09
C LEU A 115 -22.85 -5.28 5.78
N THR A 116 -23.69 -6.21 6.26
CA THR A 116 -24.99 -5.91 6.90
C THR A 116 -24.98 -6.09 8.40
N GLU A 117 -23.95 -6.74 8.95
CA GLU A 117 -23.81 -6.99 10.38
C GLU A 117 -22.50 -6.35 10.91
N PRO A 118 -22.55 -5.66 12.05
CA PRO A 118 -21.35 -5.08 12.65
C PRO A 118 -20.37 -6.17 13.08
N GLY A 119 -19.11 -5.79 13.19
CA GLY A 119 -18.07 -6.64 13.76
C GLY A 119 -18.12 -6.65 15.30
N LYS A 120 -17.29 -7.53 15.88
CA LYS A 120 -17.05 -7.62 17.31
C LYS A 120 -15.65 -7.10 17.63
N GLU A 121 -15.52 -6.40 18.73
CA GLU A 121 -14.23 -5.96 19.23
C GLU A 121 -13.36 -7.15 19.67
N SER A 122 -12.07 -7.10 19.35
CA SER A 122 -11.09 -8.07 19.81
C SER A 122 -10.98 -8.03 21.34
N PRO A 123 -10.82 -9.20 22.03
CA PRO A 123 -10.53 -9.22 23.46
C PRO A 123 -9.21 -8.54 23.83
N TYR A 124 -8.32 -8.29 22.86
CA TYR A 124 -7.04 -7.63 23.06
C TYR A 124 -7.05 -6.12 22.75
N ARG A 125 -8.20 -5.58 22.35
CA ARG A 125 -8.35 -4.20 21.88
C ARG A 125 -8.01 -3.15 22.94
N ASN A 126 -8.20 -3.47 24.21
CA ASN A 126 -8.03 -2.56 25.34
C ASN A 126 -6.73 -2.80 26.13
N ARG A 127 -5.74 -3.47 25.55
CA ARG A 127 -4.40 -3.54 26.13
C ARG A 127 -3.86 -2.14 26.38
N SER A 128 -3.08 -1.96 27.46
CA SER A 128 -2.46 -0.67 27.78
C SER A 128 -1.45 -0.26 26.69
N VAL A 129 -1.15 1.05 26.63
CA VAL A 129 -0.13 1.58 25.72
C VAL A 129 1.23 0.92 25.99
N GLU A 130 1.59 0.75 27.25
CA GLU A 130 2.86 0.15 27.68
C GLU A 130 2.97 -1.32 27.21
N GLU A 131 1.91 -2.09 27.38
CA GLU A 131 1.86 -3.49 26.92
C GLU A 131 1.94 -3.58 25.41
N ASN A 132 1.21 -2.73 24.68
CA ASN A 132 1.27 -2.70 23.22
C ASN A 132 2.64 -2.31 22.68
N LEU A 133 3.33 -1.35 23.30
CA LEU A 133 4.68 -0.97 22.93
C LEU A 133 5.67 -2.13 23.12
N GLU A 134 5.60 -2.82 24.24
CA GLU A 134 6.45 -3.99 24.52
C GLU A 134 6.18 -5.13 23.52
N LEU A 135 4.91 -5.46 23.28
CA LEU A 135 4.53 -6.50 22.33
C LEU A 135 4.96 -6.17 20.90
N PHE A 136 4.80 -4.93 20.46
CA PHE A 136 5.21 -4.52 19.11
C PHE A 136 6.73 -4.53 18.93
N GLU A 137 7.48 -4.10 19.92
CA GLU A 137 8.94 -4.23 19.95
C GLU A 137 9.38 -5.70 19.87
N ASN A 138 8.70 -6.58 20.61
CA ASN A 138 8.94 -8.02 20.57
C ASN A 138 8.58 -8.65 19.22
N MET A 139 7.55 -8.15 18.54
CA MET A 139 7.23 -8.55 17.16
C MET A 139 8.40 -8.22 16.23
N ARG A 140 8.94 -7.00 16.33
CA ARG A 140 10.10 -6.58 15.54
C ARG A 140 11.35 -7.39 15.86
N ALA A 141 11.55 -7.75 17.12
CA ALA A 141 12.69 -8.55 17.60
C ALA A 141 12.62 -10.03 17.17
N GLY A 142 11.54 -10.45 16.50
CA GLY A 142 11.40 -11.82 16.01
C GLY A 142 10.98 -12.84 17.07
N LYS A 143 10.34 -12.40 18.15
CA LYS A 143 9.92 -13.30 19.23
C LYS A 143 8.66 -14.12 18.93
N TYR A 144 7.95 -13.81 17.84
CA TYR A 144 6.69 -14.45 17.48
C TYR A 144 6.75 -15.10 16.10
N ALA A 145 5.99 -16.17 15.91
CA ALA A 145 5.85 -16.84 14.64
C ALA A 145 4.88 -16.09 13.70
N ASP A 146 4.95 -16.41 12.41
CA ASP A 146 4.01 -15.90 11.41
C ASP A 146 2.57 -16.21 11.83
N GLY A 147 1.70 -15.21 11.76
CA GLY A 147 0.29 -15.35 12.13
C GLY A 147 -0.01 -15.35 13.62
N GLU A 148 0.99 -15.31 14.50
CA GLU A 148 0.79 -15.31 15.96
C GLU A 148 0.28 -13.99 16.51
N LYS A 149 0.80 -12.87 15.96
CA LYS A 149 0.41 -11.52 16.34
C LYS A 149 0.36 -10.60 15.14
N VAL A 150 -0.55 -9.62 15.20
CA VAL A 150 -0.64 -8.51 14.25
C VAL A 150 -0.78 -7.21 15.01
N LEU A 151 -0.44 -6.09 14.38
CA LEU A 151 -0.80 -4.75 14.87
C LEU A 151 -2.04 -4.29 14.12
N ARG A 152 -3.06 -3.84 14.84
CA ARG A 152 -4.31 -3.34 14.28
C ARG A 152 -4.51 -1.86 14.63
N ALA A 153 -5.02 -1.09 13.68
CA ALA A 153 -5.53 0.24 13.95
C ALA A 153 -6.79 0.14 14.81
N LYS A 154 -6.91 1.00 15.82
CA LYS A 154 -8.08 1.05 16.72
C LYS A 154 -9.04 2.12 16.21
N ILE A 155 -10.04 1.72 15.46
CA ILE A 155 -10.98 2.64 14.80
C ILE A 155 -12.43 2.36 15.23
N ASP A 156 -13.16 1.48 14.51
CA ASP A 156 -14.56 1.22 14.80
C ASP A 156 -15.03 -0.11 14.17
N MET A 157 -15.26 -1.11 15.01
CA MET A 157 -15.72 -2.42 14.55
C MET A 157 -17.19 -2.41 14.05
N ALA A 158 -17.94 -1.35 14.31
CA ALA A 158 -19.31 -1.18 13.82
C ALA A 158 -19.39 -0.32 12.55
N SER A 159 -18.26 0.15 12.02
CA SER A 159 -18.25 0.96 10.79
C SER A 159 -18.94 0.23 9.63
N PRO A 160 -19.81 0.90 8.84
CA PRO A 160 -20.34 0.33 7.61
C PRO A 160 -19.26 0.04 6.56
N ASN A 161 -18.12 0.71 6.64
CA ASN A 161 -16.95 0.45 5.82
C ASN A 161 -16.06 -0.58 6.52
N ILE A 162 -16.00 -1.78 5.96
CA ILE A 162 -15.21 -2.90 6.52
C ILE A 162 -13.72 -2.53 6.67
N ASN A 163 -13.18 -1.70 5.78
CA ASN A 163 -11.79 -1.26 5.86
C ASN A 163 -11.48 -0.43 7.12
N MET A 164 -12.51 0.10 7.78
CA MET A 164 -12.40 0.88 9.03
C MET A 164 -12.65 0.05 10.31
N ARG A 165 -12.91 -1.25 10.18
CA ARG A 165 -13.14 -2.16 11.30
C ARG A 165 -11.81 -2.71 11.84
N ASP A 166 -11.11 -1.90 12.61
CA ASP A 166 -9.81 -2.20 13.22
C ASP A 166 -8.88 -2.97 12.26
N PRO A 167 -8.50 -2.36 11.12
CA PRO A 167 -7.74 -3.05 10.10
C PRO A 167 -6.34 -3.42 10.58
N ILE A 168 -5.80 -4.52 10.03
CA ILE A 168 -4.41 -4.91 10.25
C ILE A 168 -3.50 -3.90 9.56
N ILE A 169 -2.49 -3.39 10.27
CA ILE A 169 -1.50 -2.45 9.72
C ILE A 169 -0.08 -3.01 9.67
N TYR A 170 0.23 -4.01 10.53
CA TYR A 170 1.49 -4.76 10.50
C TYR A 170 1.24 -6.25 10.71
N ARG A 171 2.04 -7.07 10.03
CA ARG A 171 2.05 -8.53 10.20
C ARG A 171 3.45 -9.05 10.43
N VAL A 172 3.56 -10.21 11.05
CA VAL A 172 4.81 -10.97 11.15
C VAL A 172 4.98 -11.82 9.90
N ALA A 173 6.11 -11.69 9.24
CA ALA A 173 6.51 -12.52 8.11
C ALA A 173 8.03 -12.73 8.14
N ARG A 174 8.47 -13.94 8.46
CA ARG A 174 9.88 -14.30 8.52
C ARG A 174 10.40 -14.68 7.15
N MET A 175 10.67 -13.67 6.35
CA MET A 175 11.14 -13.84 4.97
C MET A 175 12.21 -12.81 4.67
N THR A 176 13.20 -13.21 3.87
CA THR A 176 14.22 -12.30 3.36
C THR A 176 13.59 -11.37 2.33
N HIS A 177 13.74 -10.07 2.55
CA HIS A 177 13.26 -9.03 1.64
C HIS A 177 14.33 -8.72 0.58
N HIS A 178 13.93 -8.51 -0.69
CA HIS A 178 14.86 -8.29 -1.80
C HIS A 178 15.78 -7.06 -1.62
N ASN A 179 15.34 -6.06 -0.87
CA ASN A 179 16.08 -4.81 -0.65
C ASN A 179 16.65 -4.67 0.76
N THR A 180 15.90 -5.06 1.79
CA THR A 180 16.29 -4.91 3.20
C THR A 180 16.88 -6.17 3.82
N GLY A 181 16.89 -7.30 3.10
CA GLY A 181 17.39 -8.58 3.62
C GLY A 181 16.60 -9.08 4.82
N ASP A 182 17.30 -9.47 5.87
CA ASP A 182 16.72 -10.01 7.10
C ASP A 182 16.58 -8.96 8.23
N LYS A 183 16.72 -7.68 7.90
CA LYS A 183 16.58 -6.58 8.88
C LYS A 183 15.21 -6.56 9.55
N TRP A 184 14.17 -6.91 8.81
CA TRP A 184 12.79 -6.87 9.28
C TRP A 184 12.15 -8.27 9.25
N CYS A 185 11.32 -8.55 10.24
CA CYS A 185 10.43 -9.71 10.28
C CYS A 185 8.96 -9.31 10.48
N ILE A 186 8.70 -8.02 10.53
CA ILE A 186 7.36 -7.43 10.48
C ILE A 186 7.28 -6.50 9.29
N TYR A 187 6.16 -6.52 8.59
CA TYR A 187 5.96 -5.73 7.37
C TYR A 187 4.63 -4.98 7.43
N PRO A 188 4.61 -3.71 6.99
CA PRO A 188 3.38 -2.94 6.95
C PRO A 188 2.43 -3.47 5.89
N MET A 189 1.13 -3.36 6.15
CA MET A 189 0.10 -3.62 5.15
C MET A 189 -0.03 -2.43 4.21
N TYR A 190 -0.50 -2.70 2.99
CA TYR A 190 -0.65 -1.71 1.92
C TYR A 190 -1.37 -0.42 2.37
N ASP A 191 -2.54 -0.56 3.00
CA ASP A 191 -3.35 0.59 3.39
C ASP A 191 -2.70 1.48 4.48
N PHE A 192 -1.74 0.94 5.21
CA PHE A 192 -0.94 1.71 6.16
C PHE A 192 0.30 2.33 5.52
N ALA A 193 1.02 1.56 4.73
CA ALA A 193 2.28 1.98 4.11
C ALA A 193 2.07 3.07 3.06
N HIS A 194 1.09 2.90 2.19
CA HIS A 194 0.88 3.73 1.01
C HIS A 194 0.65 5.23 1.32
N PRO A 195 -0.25 5.62 2.25
CA PRO A 195 -0.39 7.02 2.63
C PRO A 195 0.87 7.62 3.26
N ILE A 196 1.65 6.84 4.00
CA ILE A 196 2.91 7.29 4.62
C ILE A 196 3.96 7.56 3.53
N GLU A 197 4.09 6.66 2.57
CA GLU A 197 4.98 6.83 1.41
C GLU A 197 4.64 8.10 0.64
N ASP A 198 3.38 8.31 0.33
CA ASP A 198 2.91 9.51 -0.36
C ASP A 198 3.23 10.78 0.43
N ALA A 199 3.01 10.78 1.73
CA ALA A 199 3.28 11.94 2.58
C ALA A 199 4.78 12.26 2.67
N ILE A 200 5.64 11.25 2.82
CA ILE A 200 7.10 11.42 2.89
C ILE A 200 7.64 12.00 1.58
N GLU A 201 7.13 11.53 0.45
CA GLU A 201 7.58 11.97 -0.89
C GLU A 201 6.99 13.32 -1.32
N GLY A 202 6.10 13.91 -0.53
CA GLY A 202 5.47 15.18 -0.89
C GLY A 202 4.47 15.07 -2.04
N ILE A 203 3.87 13.91 -2.24
CA ILE A 203 2.80 13.71 -3.22
C ILE A 203 1.60 14.58 -2.86
N THR A 204 1.10 15.33 -3.82
CA THR A 204 -0.07 16.19 -3.64
C THR A 204 -1.37 15.49 -4.04
N HIS A 205 -1.32 14.72 -5.13
CA HIS A 205 -2.46 14.01 -5.72
C HIS A 205 -2.12 12.53 -5.81
N SER A 206 -2.67 11.76 -4.89
CA SER A 206 -2.56 10.29 -4.83
C SER A 206 -3.67 9.70 -5.68
N ILE A 207 -3.37 9.44 -6.95
CA ILE A 207 -4.37 9.05 -7.95
C ILE A 207 -4.40 7.54 -8.09
N CYS A 208 -5.58 6.96 -7.95
CA CYS A 208 -5.81 5.51 -8.04
C CYS A 208 -7.10 5.18 -8.79
N THR A 209 -7.34 3.90 -9.03
CA THR A 209 -8.60 3.46 -9.67
C THR A 209 -9.77 3.50 -8.68
N LEU A 210 -11.00 3.57 -9.21
CA LEU A 210 -12.23 3.68 -8.42
C LEU A 210 -12.43 2.54 -7.42
N GLU A 211 -11.82 1.40 -7.64
CA GLU A 211 -11.86 0.26 -6.69
C GLU A 211 -11.27 0.55 -5.31
N PHE A 212 -10.48 1.62 -5.18
CA PHE A 212 -9.90 2.08 -3.91
C PHE A 212 -10.72 3.16 -3.20
N GLU A 213 -11.92 3.50 -3.69
CA GLU A 213 -12.75 4.53 -3.08
C GLU A 213 -13.05 4.23 -1.60
N ASP A 214 -13.38 2.98 -1.28
CA ASP A 214 -13.66 2.55 0.10
C ASP A 214 -12.42 2.53 1.00
N HIS A 215 -11.23 2.58 0.43
CA HIS A 215 -9.97 2.68 1.17
C HIS A 215 -9.60 4.12 1.55
N ARG A 216 -10.20 5.13 0.90
CA ARG A 216 -9.88 6.55 1.14
C ARG A 216 -10.07 6.98 2.59
N PRO A 217 -11.13 6.59 3.32
CA PRO A 217 -11.27 6.95 4.74
C PRO A 217 -10.10 6.43 5.59
N LEU A 218 -9.59 5.25 5.32
CA LEU A 218 -8.41 4.72 6.02
C LEU A 218 -7.13 5.46 5.64
N TYR A 219 -6.96 5.79 4.37
CA TYR A 219 -5.86 6.64 3.89
C TYR A 219 -5.83 7.98 4.65
N ASP A 220 -6.94 8.67 4.71
CA ASP A 220 -7.07 9.95 5.41
C ASP A 220 -6.84 9.81 6.92
N TRP A 221 -7.31 8.72 7.52
CA TRP A 221 -7.08 8.42 8.92
C TRP A 221 -5.59 8.23 9.23
N VAL A 222 -4.87 7.46 8.42
CA VAL A 222 -3.43 7.22 8.61
C VAL A 222 -2.65 8.53 8.53
N VAL A 223 -2.87 9.32 7.50
CA VAL A 223 -2.16 10.60 7.30
C VAL A 223 -2.42 11.56 8.47
N ARG A 224 -3.66 11.64 8.93
CA ARG A 224 -4.05 12.51 10.04
C ARG A 224 -3.46 12.03 11.37
N GLU A 225 -3.63 10.75 11.70
CA GLU A 225 -3.20 10.20 12.99
C GLU A 225 -1.67 10.06 13.10
N CYS A 226 -0.98 9.90 11.99
CA CYS A 226 0.49 9.97 11.93
C CYS A 226 1.02 11.42 11.89
N GLU A 227 0.14 12.41 11.88
CA GLU A 227 0.46 13.84 12.04
C GLU A 227 1.34 14.43 10.93
N PHE A 228 1.09 14.03 9.68
CA PHE A 228 1.75 14.65 8.53
C PHE A 228 1.19 16.06 8.27
N GLU A 229 2.08 17.06 8.18
CA GLU A 229 1.71 18.48 8.03
C GLU A 229 1.06 18.81 6.68
N ASN A 230 1.55 18.21 5.61
CA ASN A 230 1.07 18.43 4.25
C ASN A 230 0.46 17.13 3.69
N PRO A 231 -0.75 16.76 4.12
CA PRO A 231 -1.33 15.48 3.73
C PRO A 231 -1.61 15.42 2.23
N PRO A 232 -1.22 14.33 1.56
CA PRO A 232 -1.65 14.06 0.20
C PRO A 232 -3.16 13.81 0.16
N ARG A 233 -3.76 13.97 -1.01
CA ARG A 233 -5.18 13.70 -1.23
C ARG A 233 -5.35 12.51 -2.17
N GLN A 234 -6.06 11.48 -1.73
CA GLN A 234 -6.45 10.38 -2.60
C GLN A 234 -7.59 10.80 -3.53
N ILE A 235 -7.44 10.50 -4.82
CA ILE A 235 -8.41 10.82 -5.87
C ILE A 235 -8.57 9.59 -6.76
N GLU A 236 -9.80 9.18 -7.02
CA GLU A 236 -10.09 8.00 -7.82
C GLU A 236 -10.52 8.38 -9.24
N PHE A 237 -10.16 7.54 -10.20
CA PHE A 237 -10.60 7.64 -11.58
C PHE A 237 -11.23 6.33 -12.09
N ALA A 238 -12.09 6.44 -13.09
CA ALA A 238 -12.80 5.29 -13.67
C ALA A 238 -11.84 4.33 -14.38
N LYS A 239 -12.10 3.02 -14.28
CA LYS A 239 -11.39 1.99 -15.05
C LYS A 239 -11.47 2.26 -16.55
N LEU A 240 -10.41 1.87 -17.24
CA LEU A 240 -10.42 1.81 -18.70
C LEU A 240 -11.14 0.52 -19.14
N TYR A 241 -12.17 0.68 -19.91
CA TYR A 241 -12.85 -0.44 -20.57
C TYR A 241 -12.53 -0.39 -22.07
N LEU A 242 -12.03 -1.50 -22.60
CA LEU A 242 -11.79 -1.66 -24.02
C LEU A 242 -12.93 -2.49 -24.63
N THR A 243 -13.51 -2.01 -25.72
CA THR A 243 -14.56 -2.72 -26.46
C THR A 243 -13.93 -3.53 -27.59
N ASN A 244 -14.51 -4.70 -27.87
CA ASN A 244 -14.08 -5.59 -28.97
C ASN A 244 -12.61 -6.06 -28.90
N VAL A 245 -12.02 -6.09 -27.68
CA VAL A 245 -10.65 -6.53 -27.44
C VAL A 245 -10.63 -7.58 -26.34
N VAL A 246 -9.90 -8.65 -26.57
CA VAL A 246 -9.62 -9.67 -25.55
C VAL A 246 -8.40 -9.23 -24.76
N THR A 247 -8.57 -8.86 -23.49
CA THR A 247 -7.51 -8.34 -22.61
C THR A 247 -7.00 -9.36 -21.59
N GLY A 248 -7.51 -10.60 -21.64
CA GLY A 248 -7.11 -11.63 -20.69
C GLY A 248 -5.64 -12.04 -20.85
N LYS A 249 -4.86 -11.99 -19.77
CA LYS A 249 -3.42 -12.37 -19.77
C LYS A 249 -3.15 -13.72 -20.46
N ARG A 250 -4.04 -14.68 -20.30
CA ARG A 250 -3.92 -16.01 -20.91
C ARG A 250 -3.89 -15.97 -22.43
N TYR A 251 -4.73 -15.12 -23.03
CA TYR A 251 -4.80 -14.99 -24.49
C TYR A 251 -3.61 -14.22 -25.06
N ILE A 252 -3.20 -13.15 -24.37
CA ILE A 252 -2.02 -12.37 -24.76
C ILE A 252 -0.77 -13.24 -24.69
N LYS A 253 -0.61 -14.01 -23.61
CA LYS A 253 0.50 -14.95 -23.47
C LYS A 253 0.57 -15.96 -24.62
N LYS A 254 -0.58 -16.46 -25.05
CA LYS A 254 -0.64 -17.37 -26.20
C LYS A 254 -0.20 -16.70 -27.51
N LEU A 255 -0.57 -15.43 -27.74
CA LEU A 255 -0.12 -14.70 -28.91
C LEU A 255 1.41 -14.49 -28.94
N VAL A 256 2.02 -14.30 -27.77
CA VAL A 256 3.49 -14.22 -27.64
C VAL A 256 4.13 -15.59 -27.89
N GLU A 257 3.58 -16.66 -27.30
CA GLU A 257 4.05 -18.04 -27.52
C GLU A 257 3.96 -18.43 -28.98
N ASP A 258 2.88 -18.04 -29.67
CA ASP A 258 2.66 -18.28 -31.10
C ASP A 258 3.44 -17.30 -32.01
N LYS A 259 4.27 -16.41 -31.44
CA LYS A 259 5.08 -15.38 -32.13
C LYS A 259 4.28 -14.46 -33.05
N ILE A 260 3.04 -14.18 -32.69
CA ILE A 260 2.16 -13.25 -33.40
C ILE A 260 2.44 -11.80 -32.96
N VAL A 261 2.85 -11.63 -31.71
CA VAL A 261 3.26 -10.32 -31.14
C VAL A 261 4.54 -10.51 -30.31
N ASP A 262 5.32 -9.44 -30.21
CA ASP A 262 6.46 -9.37 -29.31
C ASP A 262 5.95 -9.20 -27.87
N GLY A 263 6.60 -9.78 -26.90
CA GLY A 263 6.14 -9.92 -25.51
C GLY A 263 5.80 -8.63 -24.76
#